data_77846405cf100877c8a0968576e84a82
#
_entry.id   77846405cf100877c8a0968576e84a82
#
_cell.length_a   1.000
_cell.length_b   1.000
_cell.length_c   1.000
_cell.angle_alpha   90.00
_cell.angle_beta   90.00
_cell.angle_gamma   90.00
#
_symmetry.space_group_name_H-M   'P 1'
#
loop_
_entity.id
_entity.type
_entity.pdbx_description
1 polymer ?
#
loop_
_entity_poly.entity_id
_entity_poly.type
_entity_poly.pdbx_seq_one_letter_code
_entity_poly.pdbx_strand_id
1 'polypeptide(L)'
;MSFLDNLEGNLKALESLSEKDPKTLARDAAAREAARSLALEIAPHADALRNGPFKDGLLSACRTIGHRRRILVRPIWVDSTLRLEAGATKLELRPTPRGVLAIFFSGDKERESALIDLSGDPAKLAEKWLEGPGA
;
A
#
# COMPACT_ATOMS: atom_id res chain seq x y z
N MET A 1 -27.23 -43.20 -4.74
CA MET A 1 -25.96 -42.75 -5.18
C MET A 1 -24.90 -43.07 -4.16
N SER A 2 -23.88 -43.66 -4.59
CA SER A 2 -22.85 -44.10 -3.69
C SER A 2 -21.84 -43.00 -3.40
N PHE A 3 -21.20 -43.17 -2.29
CA PHE A 3 -20.06 -42.34 -1.90
C PHE A 3 -18.97 -42.35 -2.99
N LEU A 4 -18.80 -43.46 -3.67
CA LEU A 4 -17.77 -43.59 -4.73
C LEU A 4 -18.07 -42.69 -5.91
N ASP A 5 -19.31 -42.50 -6.30
CA ASP A 5 -19.65 -41.61 -7.41
C ASP A 5 -19.36 -40.16 -7.06
N ASN A 6 -19.62 -39.76 -5.83
CA ASN A 6 -19.26 -38.43 -5.35
C ASN A 6 -17.74 -38.22 -5.32
N LEU A 7 -17.02 -39.25 -4.92
CA LEU A 7 -15.57 -39.22 -4.87
C LEU A 7 -14.98 -39.09 -6.28
N GLU A 8 -15.48 -39.84 -7.25
CA GLU A 8 -15.06 -39.73 -8.64
C GLU A 8 -15.34 -38.37 -9.20
N GLY A 9 -16.49 -37.78 -8.92
CA GLY A 9 -16.81 -36.44 -9.34
C GLY A 9 -15.87 -35.41 -8.74
N ASN A 10 -15.53 -35.54 -7.49
CA ASN A 10 -14.59 -34.67 -6.81
C ASN A 10 -13.16 -34.81 -7.37
N LEU A 11 -12.76 -36.04 -7.66
CA LEU A 11 -11.44 -36.31 -8.26
C LEU A 11 -11.34 -35.71 -9.66
N LYS A 12 -12.39 -35.84 -10.48
CA LYS A 12 -12.43 -35.21 -11.79
C LYS A 12 -12.36 -33.69 -11.70
N ALA A 13 -13.05 -33.11 -10.74
CA ALA A 13 -12.99 -31.67 -10.51
C ALA A 13 -11.60 -31.23 -10.10
N LEU A 14 -10.94 -32.00 -9.23
CA LEU A 14 -9.56 -31.73 -8.80
C LEU A 14 -8.58 -31.91 -9.95
N GLU A 15 -8.73 -32.95 -10.75
CA GLU A 15 -7.91 -33.17 -11.93
C GLU A 15 -8.06 -32.03 -12.93
N SER A 16 -9.29 -31.60 -13.16
CA SER A 16 -9.58 -30.47 -14.04
C SER A 16 -8.92 -29.17 -13.53
N LEU A 17 -8.86 -28.98 -12.22
CA LEU A 17 -8.19 -27.82 -11.61
C LEU A 17 -6.68 -27.95 -11.67
N SER A 18 -6.14 -29.17 -11.47
CA SER A 18 -4.69 -29.39 -11.48
C SER A 18 -4.13 -29.55 -12.89
N GLU A 19 -4.93 -30.07 -13.81
CA GLU A 19 -4.62 -30.18 -15.22
C GLU A 19 -5.07 -28.98 -16.00
N LYS A 20 -4.85 -27.81 -15.47
CA LYS A 20 -5.24 -26.60 -16.12
C LYS A 20 -4.77 -26.55 -17.56
N ASP A 21 -5.60 -25.97 -18.42
CA ASP A 21 -5.22 -25.60 -19.78
C ASP A 21 -3.83 -24.97 -19.75
N PRO A 22 -2.92 -25.36 -20.63
CA PRO A 22 -1.58 -24.75 -20.71
C PRO A 22 -1.60 -23.22 -20.75
N LYS A 23 -2.62 -22.62 -21.36
CA LYS A 23 -2.80 -21.17 -21.39
C LYS A 23 -3.07 -20.61 -20.00
N THR A 24 -3.85 -21.30 -19.18
CA THR A 24 -4.15 -20.90 -17.80
C THR A 24 -2.91 -21.01 -16.92
N LEU A 25 -2.15 -22.12 -17.06
CA LEU A 25 -0.90 -22.31 -16.33
C LEU A 25 0.13 -21.24 -16.69
N ALA A 26 0.24 -20.93 -17.99
CA ALA A 26 1.14 -19.89 -18.48
C ALA A 26 0.74 -18.52 -17.94
N ARG A 27 -0.56 -18.25 -17.89
CA ARG A 27 -1.11 -17.01 -17.36
C ARG A 27 -0.83 -16.89 -15.87
N ASP A 28 -1.04 -17.96 -15.09
CA ASP A 28 -0.76 -17.97 -13.65
C ASP A 28 0.72 -17.78 -13.39
N ALA A 29 1.59 -18.44 -14.15
CA ALA A 29 3.02 -18.29 -14.04
C ALA A 29 3.46 -16.87 -14.37
N ALA A 30 2.90 -16.29 -15.44
CA ALA A 30 3.18 -14.91 -15.83
C ALA A 30 2.71 -13.92 -14.78
N ALA A 31 1.54 -14.16 -14.16
CA ALA A 31 1.02 -13.32 -13.09
C ALA A 31 1.92 -13.37 -11.86
N ARG A 32 2.43 -14.56 -11.48
CA ARG A 32 3.35 -14.70 -10.37
C ARG A 32 4.68 -14.01 -10.65
N GLU A 33 5.19 -14.15 -11.85
CA GLU A 33 6.43 -13.50 -12.27
C GLU A 33 6.27 -11.97 -12.26
N ALA A 34 5.16 -11.47 -12.77
CA ALA A 34 4.85 -10.05 -12.76
C ALA A 34 4.73 -9.52 -11.32
N ALA A 35 4.07 -10.26 -10.43
CA ALA A 35 3.95 -9.88 -9.03
C ALA A 35 5.30 -9.87 -8.32
N ARG A 36 6.16 -10.86 -8.63
CA ARG A 36 7.50 -10.94 -8.08
C ARG A 36 8.38 -9.80 -8.57
N SER A 37 8.34 -9.50 -9.86
CA SER A 37 9.08 -8.38 -10.43
C SER A 37 8.61 -7.05 -9.86
N LEU A 38 7.30 -6.88 -9.68
CA LEU A 38 6.72 -5.70 -9.08
C LEU A 38 7.19 -5.54 -7.64
N ALA A 39 7.19 -6.62 -6.86
CA ALA A 39 7.67 -6.60 -5.49
C ALA A 39 9.15 -6.21 -5.41
N LEU A 40 9.98 -6.71 -6.33
CA LEU A 40 11.40 -6.36 -6.40
C LEU A 40 11.62 -4.89 -6.75
N GLU A 41 10.77 -4.33 -7.63
CA GLU A 41 10.84 -2.92 -7.98
C GLU A 41 10.37 -2.02 -6.84
N ILE A 42 9.42 -2.48 -6.06
CA ILE A 42 8.88 -1.75 -4.91
C ILE A 42 9.82 -1.82 -3.71
N ALA A 43 10.51 -2.92 -3.52
CA ALA A 43 11.33 -3.17 -2.32
C ALA A 43 12.29 -2.04 -1.93
N PRO A 44 13.08 -1.44 -2.85
CA PRO A 44 13.98 -0.35 -2.45
C PRO A 44 13.22 0.89 -1.97
N HIS A 45 12.06 1.17 -2.52
CA HIS A 45 11.23 2.30 -2.10
C HIS A 45 10.55 2.03 -0.76
N ALA A 46 10.08 0.81 -0.55
CA ALA A 46 9.51 0.37 0.73
C ALA A 46 10.55 0.43 1.83
N ASP A 47 11.77 -0.03 1.55
CA ASP A 47 12.88 0.01 2.50
C ASP A 47 13.27 1.45 2.83
N ALA A 48 13.39 2.30 1.84
CA ALA A 48 13.72 3.72 2.02
C ALA A 48 12.66 4.43 2.87
N LEU A 49 11.40 4.11 2.66
CA LEU A 49 10.31 4.67 3.45
C LEU A 49 10.36 4.19 4.90
N ARG A 50 10.55 2.89 5.11
CA ARG A 50 10.48 2.28 6.43
C ARG A 50 11.72 2.55 7.28
N ASN A 51 12.90 2.47 6.68
CA ASN A 51 14.18 2.56 7.39
C ASN A 51 14.91 3.89 7.17
N GLY A 52 14.46 4.70 6.23
CA GLY A 52 15.06 6.00 5.95
C GLY A 52 14.60 7.09 6.91
N PRO A 53 15.25 8.26 6.86
CA PRO A 53 14.94 9.36 7.78
C PRO A 53 13.68 10.14 7.44
N PHE A 54 13.16 10.02 6.23
CA PHE A 54 11.97 10.77 5.78
C PHE A 54 10.77 10.51 6.69
N LYS A 55 10.50 9.25 6.99
CA LYS A 55 9.42 8.84 7.87
C LYS A 55 9.52 9.52 9.24
N ASP A 56 10.70 9.51 9.84
CA ASP A 56 10.91 10.09 11.16
C ASP A 56 10.70 11.61 11.14
N GLY A 57 11.21 12.28 10.12
CA GLY A 57 10.99 13.70 9.92
C GLY A 57 9.53 14.03 9.69
N LEU A 58 8.83 13.21 8.90
CA LEU A 58 7.41 13.39 8.63
C LEU A 58 6.58 13.22 9.93
N LEU A 59 6.84 12.19 10.71
CA LEU A 59 6.14 11.95 11.97
C LEU A 59 6.41 13.07 12.98
N SER A 60 7.64 13.55 13.05
CA SER A 60 8.01 14.67 13.92
C SER A 60 7.28 15.96 13.50
N ALA A 61 7.26 16.26 12.22
CA ALA A 61 6.55 17.43 11.69
C ALA A 61 5.05 17.33 11.94
N CYS A 62 4.47 16.15 11.75
CA CYS A 62 3.05 15.91 12.00
C CYS A 62 2.71 16.09 13.48
N ARG A 63 3.57 15.67 14.39
CA ARG A 63 3.36 15.88 15.82
C ARG A 63 3.42 17.37 16.17
N THR A 64 4.37 18.10 15.63
CA THR A 64 4.52 19.52 15.86
C THR A 64 3.30 20.31 15.37
N ILE A 65 2.90 20.07 14.13
CA ILE A 65 1.74 20.72 13.53
C ILE A 65 0.45 20.30 14.23
N GLY A 66 0.32 18.99 14.50
CA GLY A 66 -0.84 18.44 15.19
C GLY A 66 -1.00 19.02 16.60
N HIS A 67 0.08 19.14 17.34
CA HIS A 67 0.06 19.76 18.67
C HIS A 67 -0.40 21.23 18.57
N ARG A 68 0.15 21.98 17.63
CA ARG A 68 -0.21 23.38 17.43
C ARG A 68 -1.70 23.53 17.03
N ARG A 69 -2.22 22.61 16.24
CA ARG A 69 -3.61 22.65 15.76
C ARG A 69 -4.55 21.80 16.60
N ARG A 70 -4.07 21.18 17.64
CA ARG A 70 -4.83 20.27 18.52
C ARG A 70 -5.41 19.09 17.75
N ILE A 71 -4.61 18.54 16.82
CA ILE A 71 -4.96 17.37 16.04
C ILE A 71 -4.04 16.22 16.45
N LEU A 72 -4.62 15.06 16.73
CA LEU A 72 -3.84 13.88 17.02
C LEU A 72 -3.58 13.12 15.71
N VAL A 73 -2.31 12.95 15.37
CA VAL A 73 -1.90 12.19 14.20
C VAL A 73 -1.46 10.80 14.65
N ARG A 74 -2.05 9.77 14.08
CA ARG A 74 -1.77 8.37 14.44
C ARG A 74 -1.11 7.66 13.27
N PRO A 75 0.14 7.19 13.42
CA PRO A 75 0.79 6.39 12.39
C PRO A 75 0.38 4.92 12.49
N ILE A 76 0.05 4.32 11.37
CA ILE A 76 -0.33 2.92 11.26
C ILE A 76 0.40 2.32 10.06
N TRP A 77 1.05 1.18 10.25
CA TRP A 77 1.66 0.44 9.16
C TRP A 77 0.70 -0.64 8.66
N VAL A 78 0.44 -0.62 7.35
CA VAL A 78 -0.32 -1.67 6.67
C VAL A 78 0.63 -2.25 5.62
N ASP A 79 1.23 -3.38 5.93
CA ASP A 79 2.32 -3.98 5.15
C ASP A 79 3.47 -2.98 4.99
N SER A 80 3.79 -2.55 3.77
CA SER A 80 4.84 -1.58 3.49
C SER A 80 4.31 -0.15 3.37
N THR A 81 3.00 0.05 3.53
CA THR A 81 2.36 1.36 3.42
C THR A 81 2.26 2.02 4.79
N LEU A 82 2.72 3.25 4.89
CA LEU A 82 2.54 4.05 6.10
C LEU A 82 1.25 4.85 5.97
N ARG A 83 0.32 4.63 6.88
CA ARG A 83 -0.92 5.39 6.95
C ARG A 83 -0.88 6.33 8.15
N LEU A 84 -1.16 7.59 7.92
CA LEU A 84 -1.31 8.58 8.97
C LEU A 84 -2.78 8.98 9.04
N GLU A 85 -3.36 8.94 10.24
CA GLU A 85 -4.75 9.32 10.45
C GLU A 85 -4.82 10.53 11.38
N ALA A 86 -5.57 11.54 10.95
CA ALA A 86 -5.79 12.77 11.73
C ALA A 86 -7.27 13.14 11.62
N GLY A 87 -8.08 12.61 12.55
CA GLY A 87 -9.52 12.81 12.51
C GLY A 87 -10.14 12.21 11.25
N ALA A 88 -10.78 13.05 10.44
CA ALA A 88 -11.42 12.61 9.20
C ALA A 88 -10.48 12.59 8.00
N THR A 89 -9.26 13.11 8.14
CA THR A 89 -8.30 13.14 7.05
C THR A 89 -7.25 12.04 7.23
N LYS A 90 -6.79 11.47 6.12
CA LYS A 90 -5.78 10.43 6.12
C LYS A 90 -4.73 10.71 5.05
N LEU A 91 -3.52 10.28 5.33
CA LEU A 91 -2.41 10.34 4.37
C LEU A 91 -1.78 8.96 4.29
N GLU A 92 -1.68 8.40 3.10
CA GLU A 92 -0.98 7.15 2.88
C GLU A 92 0.29 7.39 2.08
N LEU A 93 1.38 6.78 2.51
CA LEU A 93 2.62 6.71 1.76
C LEU A 93 2.79 5.28 1.28
N ARG A 94 2.54 5.08 0.00
CA ARG A 94 2.54 3.75 -0.62
C ARG A 94 3.75 3.59 -1.53
N PRO A 95 4.64 2.64 -1.24
CA PRO A 95 5.75 2.37 -2.16
C PRO A 95 5.22 1.76 -3.46
N THR A 96 5.73 2.28 -4.57
CA THR A 96 5.41 1.82 -5.92
C THR A 96 6.70 1.62 -6.70
N PRO A 97 6.67 0.98 -7.88
CA PRO A 97 7.87 0.86 -8.71
C PRO A 97 8.48 2.19 -9.12
N ARG A 98 7.69 3.26 -9.13
CA ARG A 98 8.15 4.61 -9.51
C ARG A 98 8.66 5.42 -8.33
N GLY A 99 8.47 4.95 -7.12
CA GLY A 99 8.82 5.65 -5.90
C GLY A 99 7.72 5.55 -4.88
N VAL A 100 7.69 6.46 -3.93
CA VAL A 100 6.66 6.49 -2.89
C VAL A 100 5.55 7.44 -3.31
N LEU A 101 4.32 6.92 -3.36
CA LEU A 101 3.14 7.68 -3.72
C LEU A 101 2.47 8.18 -2.45
N ALA A 102 2.27 9.48 -2.34
CA ALA A 102 1.50 10.08 -1.25
C ALA A 102 0.06 10.24 -1.70
N ILE A 103 -0.86 9.66 -0.94
CA ILE A 103 -2.30 9.69 -1.27
C ILE A 103 -3.03 10.39 -0.14
N PHE A 104 -3.73 11.47 -0.47
CA PHE A 104 -4.48 12.27 0.49
C PHE A 104 -5.94 11.86 0.45
N PHE A 105 -6.50 11.53 1.62
CA PHE A 105 -7.90 11.13 1.76
C PHE A 105 -8.67 12.12 2.62
N SER A 106 -9.92 12.35 2.26
CA SER A 106 -10.89 13.04 3.09
C SER A 106 -11.99 12.03 3.42
N GLY A 107 -12.01 11.55 4.66
CA GLY A 107 -12.80 10.39 5.02
C GLY A 107 -12.30 9.17 4.27
N ASP A 108 -13.17 8.51 3.52
CA ASP A 108 -12.82 7.34 2.73
C ASP A 108 -12.53 7.65 1.26
N LYS A 109 -12.60 8.93 0.88
CA LYS A 109 -12.42 9.35 -0.51
C LYS A 109 -11.02 9.88 -0.75
N GLU A 110 -10.38 9.37 -1.79
CA GLU A 110 -9.11 9.89 -2.27
C GLU A 110 -9.34 11.27 -2.89
N ARG A 111 -8.55 12.25 -2.45
CA ARG A 111 -8.63 13.62 -2.96
C ARG A 111 -7.53 13.93 -3.95
N GLU A 112 -6.31 13.52 -3.63
CA GLU A 112 -5.14 13.83 -4.40
C GLU A 112 -4.10 12.75 -4.19
N SER A 113 -3.29 12.48 -5.21
CA SER A 113 -2.13 11.63 -5.08
C SER A 113 -0.98 12.18 -5.91
N ALA A 114 0.25 12.01 -5.41
CA ALA A 114 1.45 12.46 -6.10
C ALA A 114 2.65 11.67 -5.61
N LEU A 115 3.60 11.44 -6.51
CA LEU A 115 4.88 10.84 -6.10
C LEU A 115 5.66 11.86 -5.28
N ILE A 116 6.29 11.38 -4.22
CA ILE A 116 7.12 12.22 -3.36
C ILE A 116 8.56 11.76 -3.43
N ASP A 117 9.47 12.68 -3.12
CA ASP A 117 10.90 12.41 -3.03
C ASP A 117 11.28 12.22 -1.57
N LEU A 118 11.75 11.03 -1.21
CA LEU A 118 12.15 10.72 0.16
C LEU A 118 13.45 11.44 0.57
N SER A 119 14.14 12.05 -0.37
CA SER A 119 15.28 12.92 -0.06
C SER A 119 14.87 14.39 0.13
N GLY A 120 13.60 14.71 -0.09
CA GLY A 120 13.07 16.04 0.10
C GLY A 120 12.72 16.34 1.56
N ASP A 121 12.04 17.47 1.78
CA ASP A 121 11.66 17.92 3.12
C ASP A 121 10.33 17.28 3.55
N PRO A 122 10.35 16.41 4.57
CA PRO A 122 9.12 15.80 5.05
C PRO A 122 8.16 16.80 5.72
N ALA A 123 8.67 17.90 6.25
CA ALA A 123 7.82 18.92 6.86
C ALA A 123 6.87 19.56 5.85
N LYS A 124 7.32 19.72 4.61
CA LYS A 124 6.46 20.26 3.54
C LYS A 124 5.27 19.37 3.26
N LEU A 125 5.47 18.06 3.28
CA LEU A 125 4.38 17.11 3.09
C LEU A 125 3.40 17.17 4.25
N ALA A 126 3.90 17.23 5.49
CA ALA A 126 3.07 17.36 6.67
C ALA A 126 2.24 18.64 6.64
N GLU A 127 2.84 19.76 6.25
CA GLU A 127 2.15 21.04 6.12
C GLU A 127 1.07 20.99 5.04
N LYS A 128 1.39 20.41 3.89
CA LYS A 128 0.43 20.26 2.79
C LYS A 128 -0.77 19.45 3.23
N TRP A 129 -0.53 18.38 4.00
CA TRP A 129 -1.61 17.51 4.46
C TRP A 129 -2.44 18.15 5.58
N LEU A 130 -1.80 18.68 6.61
CA LEU A 130 -2.47 19.19 7.81
C LEU A 130 -2.90 20.65 7.71
N GLU A 131 -2.22 21.46 6.92
CA GLU A 131 -2.49 22.89 6.78
C GLU A 131 -3.03 23.26 5.41
N GLY A 132 -3.16 22.31 4.50
CA GLY A 132 -3.69 22.53 3.17
C GLY A 132 -5.20 22.77 3.16
N PRO A 133 -5.74 23.21 2.01
CA PRO A 133 -7.19 23.42 1.86
C PRO A 133 -7.94 22.13 2.12
N GLY A 134 -8.86 22.13 3.05
CA GLY A 134 -9.65 20.97 3.42
C GLY A 134 -9.04 20.11 4.50
N ALA A 135 -7.95 20.54 5.06
CA ALA A 135 -7.41 19.92 6.27
C ALA A 135 -8.24 20.34 7.49
#